data_fdd4a294fedfd35f214cf21071d5762d
#
_entry.id   fdd4a294fedfd35f214cf21071d5762d
#
_cell.length_a   1.000
_cell.length_b   1.000
_cell.length_c   1.000
_cell.angle_alpha   90.00
_cell.angle_beta   90.00
_cell.angle_gamma   90.00
#
_symmetry.space_group_name_H-M   'P 1'
#
loop_
_entity.id
_entity.type
_entity.pdbx_description
1 polymer ?
#
loop_
_entity_poly.entity_id
_entity_poly.type
_entity_poly.pdbx_seq_one_letter_code
_entity_poly.pdbx_strand_id
1 'polypeptide(L)'
;VVGCDIYPAEWVVNSRDVDVFYRAPYATGREQYRNFLKELCKKEQASVLMPLTDVEIDVIQQWRTELAEDFKMLDAEVWLSDASAVSLCRNKEKMEVFLRERKLCRTIPGVRLAELETMSCSYPLVAKPFDGRSSQGLRILESREDLEFLLHTCSEEQKQQYLVQPKIDGHVITVDVVRNPETGQISCLPRRELLRTLNGAGTSVCVFRNGLLEQQCRDIAKAVGIRGCVNMEFIEADQEKNEYYFLECNPRFAGGVAFSGAAGYDMADAHIRCFTGEKLDELSVTGEQYIARRYAEYSMNSQDKAAVAGQTDSPCNATSQAKGENDRC
;
A
#
# COMPACT_ATOMS: atom_id res chain seq x y z
N VAL A 1 22.99 -0.66 -4.04
CA VAL A 1 21.53 -0.54 -4.17
C VAL A 1 21.18 0.17 -5.46
N VAL A 2 20.26 -0.40 -6.26
CA VAL A 2 19.76 0.21 -7.49
C VAL A 2 18.37 0.78 -7.20
N GLY A 3 18.17 2.07 -7.45
CA GLY A 3 16.88 2.74 -7.33
C GLY A 3 16.25 3.03 -8.68
N CYS A 4 14.94 3.01 -8.76
CA CYS A 4 14.23 3.48 -9.93
C CYS A 4 12.93 4.20 -9.58
N ASP A 5 12.55 5.18 -10.40
CA ASP A 5 11.31 5.93 -10.30
C ASP A 5 10.85 6.35 -11.71
N ILE A 6 9.58 6.70 -11.86
CA ILE A 6 9.03 7.21 -13.13
C ILE A 6 9.56 8.61 -13.47
N TYR A 7 10.04 9.34 -12.46
CA TYR A 7 10.62 10.67 -12.61
C TYR A 7 12.13 10.62 -12.84
N PRO A 8 12.72 11.64 -13.44
CA PRO A 8 14.18 11.73 -13.59
C PRO A 8 14.87 11.93 -12.24
N ALA A 9 16.13 11.50 -12.12
CA ALA A 9 16.90 11.51 -10.87
C ALA A 9 16.93 12.87 -10.16
N GLU A 10 17.02 13.95 -10.93
CA GLU A 10 17.06 15.33 -10.44
C GLU A 10 15.73 15.81 -9.81
N TRP A 11 14.64 15.07 -9.98
CA TRP A 11 13.35 15.35 -9.35
C TRP A 11 13.08 14.49 -8.12
N VAL A 12 13.92 13.48 -7.88
CA VAL A 12 13.73 12.48 -6.82
C VAL A 12 14.88 12.61 -5.82
N VAL A 13 14.63 13.19 -4.65
CA VAL A 13 15.67 13.41 -3.62
C VAL A 13 16.38 12.10 -3.26
N ASN A 14 15.62 11.03 -3.08
CA ASN A 14 16.17 9.72 -2.71
C ASN A 14 17.03 9.06 -3.80
N SER A 15 17.11 9.65 -5.00
CA SER A 15 18.09 9.22 -6.01
C SER A 15 19.53 9.38 -5.54
N ARG A 16 19.77 10.21 -4.50
CA ARG A 16 21.08 10.44 -3.86
C ARG A 16 21.45 9.33 -2.86
N ASP A 17 20.45 8.57 -2.40
CA ASP A 17 20.62 7.57 -1.35
C ASP A 17 20.85 6.15 -1.91
N VAL A 18 20.99 6.04 -3.24
CA VAL A 18 21.25 4.78 -3.95
C VAL A 18 22.53 4.88 -4.77
N ASP A 19 23.19 3.73 -5.01
CA ASP A 19 24.45 3.69 -5.77
C ASP A 19 24.24 4.01 -7.25
N VAL A 20 23.10 3.53 -7.82
CA VAL A 20 22.72 3.78 -9.21
C VAL A 20 21.22 4.04 -9.28
N PHE A 21 20.81 5.00 -10.10
CA PHE A 21 19.41 5.37 -10.28
C PHE A 21 18.98 5.29 -11.74
N TYR A 22 17.80 4.75 -12.00
CA TYR A 22 17.20 4.62 -13.33
C TYR A 22 15.80 5.23 -13.39
N ARG A 23 15.51 5.87 -14.50
CA ARG A 23 14.14 6.26 -14.81
C ARG A 23 13.38 5.08 -15.36
N ALA A 24 12.33 4.63 -14.65
CA ALA A 24 11.45 3.54 -15.05
C ALA A 24 10.30 4.04 -15.94
N PRO A 25 9.78 3.22 -16.85
CA PRO A 25 8.50 3.48 -17.49
C PRO A 25 7.35 3.36 -16.46
N TYR A 26 6.19 3.94 -16.79
CA TYR A 26 5.00 3.77 -15.97
C TYR A 26 4.60 2.30 -15.88
N ALA A 27 4.37 1.79 -14.67
CA ALA A 27 3.96 0.40 -14.46
C ALA A 27 2.58 0.08 -15.06
N THR A 28 1.75 1.08 -15.38
CA THR A 28 0.52 0.91 -16.16
C THR A 28 0.79 0.40 -17.58
N GLY A 29 1.95 0.67 -18.17
CA GLY A 29 2.47 0.07 -19.38
C GLY A 29 3.09 -1.31 -19.09
N ARG A 30 2.30 -2.29 -18.67
CA ARG A 30 2.69 -3.55 -18.04
C ARG A 30 3.82 -4.29 -18.77
N GLU A 31 3.74 -4.45 -20.08
CA GLU A 31 4.75 -5.14 -20.87
C GLU A 31 6.07 -4.38 -20.89
N GLN A 32 6.02 -3.07 -21.14
CA GLN A 32 7.21 -2.20 -21.14
C GLN A 32 7.90 -2.20 -19.77
N TYR A 33 7.11 -2.16 -18.69
CA TYR A 33 7.63 -2.19 -17.33
C TYR A 33 8.29 -3.54 -16.99
N ARG A 34 7.69 -4.67 -17.36
CA ARG A 34 8.30 -6.01 -17.20
C ARG A 34 9.62 -6.15 -17.95
N ASN A 35 9.66 -5.71 -19.21
CA ASN A 35 10.88 -5.75 -20.01
C ASN A 35 11.98 -4.87 -19.40
N PHE A 36 11.62 -3.67 -18.94
CA PHE A 36 12.54 -2.79 -18.21
C PHE A 36 13.13 -3.49 -16.97
N LEU A 37 12.30 -4.14 -16.14
CA LEU A 37 12.79 -4.84 -14.94
C LEU A 37 13.72 -6.01 -15.30
N LYS A 38 13.41 -6.81 -16.32
CA LYS A 38 14.28 -7.89 -16.78
C LYS A 38 15.65 -7.38 -17.23
N GLU A 39 15.65 -6.34 -18.06
CA GLU A 39 16.89 -5.72 -18.56
C GLU A 39 17.70 -5.08 -17.43
N LEU A 40 17.01 -4.38 -16.49
CA LEU A 40 17.65 -3.74 -15.36
C LEU A 40 18.30 -4.76 -14.42
N CYS A 41 17.56 -5.80 -13.99
CA CYS A 41 18.10 -6.84 -13.13
C CYS A 41 19.30 -7.54 -13.77
N LYS A 42 19.23 -7.87 -15.06
CA LYS A 42 20.35 -8.46 -15.80
C LYS A 42 21.55 -7.52 -15.88
N LYS A 43 21.35 -6.24 -16.20
CA LYS A 43 22.40 -5.23 -16.35
C LYS A 43 23.16 -4.99 -15.04
N GLU A 44 22.41 -4.83 -13.97
CA GLU A 44 22.96 -4.49 -12.65
C GLU A 44 23.27 -5.74 -11.81
N GLN A 45 23.04 -6.94 -12.35
CA GLN A 45 23.20 -8.21 -11.64
C GLN A 45 22.43 -8.22 -10.31
N ALA A 46 21.24 -7.61 -10.32
CA ALA A 46 20.40 -7.49 -9.16
C ALA A 46 19.78 -8.83 -8.81
N SER A 47 20.09 -9.39 -7.65
CA SER A 47 19.53 -10.65 -7.15
C SER A 47 18.19 -10.50 -6.46
N VAL A 48 17.80 -9.27 -6.14
CA VAL A 48 16.56 -8.95 -5.40
C VAL A 48 15.81 -7.82 -6.07
N LEU A 49 14.50 -7.98 -6.19
CA LEU A 49 13.54 -6.95 -6.60
C LEU A 49 12.55 -6.68 -5.47
N MET A 50 12.51 -5.43 -5.00
CA MET A 50 11.60 -4.99 -3.93
C MET A 50 10.65 -3.92 -4.47
N PRO A 51 9.40 -4.26 -4.84
CA PRO A 51 8.41 -3.29 -5.28
C PRO A 51 7.84 -2.51 -4.10
N LEU A 52 7.70 -1.20 -4.25
CA LEU A 52 7.29 -0.29 -3.17
C LEU A 52 5.90 0.32 -3.38
N THR A 53 5.35 0.23 -4.58
CA THR A 53 4.04 0.85 -4.90
C THR A 53 2.98 -0.19 -5.26
N ASP A 54 1.71 0.16 -5.04
CA ASP A 54 0.58 -0.71 -5.37
C ASP A 54 0.54 -1.07 -6.87
N VAL A 55 0.91 -0.13 -7.76
CA VAL A 55 0.88 -0.35 -9.22
C VAL A 55 1.92 -1.37 -9.64
N GLU A 56 3.12 -1.29 -9.08
CA GLU A 56 4.20 -2.25 -9.32
C GLU A 56 3.82 -3.64 -8.83
N ILE A 57 3.25 -3.72 -7.62
CA ILE A 57 2.78 -4.98 -7.04
C ILE A 57 1.70 -5.61 -7.91
N ASP A 58 0.74 -4.84 -8.41
CA ASP A 58 -0.32 -5.33 -9.29
C ASP A 58 0.25 -5.90 -10.60
N VAL A 59 1.27 -5.25 -11.19
CA VAL A 59 1.97 -5.75 -12.39
C VAL A 59 2.75 -7.02 -12.11
N ILE A 60 3.53 -7.04 -11.03
CA ILE A 60 4.32 -8.20 -10.62
C ILE A 60 3.40 -9.37 -10.27
N GLN A 61 2.29 -9.09 -9.56
CA GLN A 61 1.29 -10.10 -9.22
C GLN A 61 0.70 -10.75 -10.48
N GLN A 62 0.28 -9.95 -11.45
CA GLN A 62 -0.20 -10.46 -12.72
C GLN A 62 0.89 -11.25 -13.46
N TRP A 63 2.11 -10.74 -13.49
CA TRP A 63 3.23 -11.37 -14.15
C TRP A 63 3.49 -12.78 -13.62
N ARG A 64 3.60 -12.93 -12.29
CA ARG A 64 3.87 -14.24 -11.66
C ARG A 64 2.70 -15.22 -11.70
N THR A 65 1.44 -14.75 -11.89
CA THR A 65 0.26 -15.62 -11.91
C THR A 65 -0.22 -15.96 -13.32
N GLU A 66 -0.18 -15.01 -14.25
CA GLU A 66 -0.71 -15.19 -15.61
C GLU A 66 0.38 -15.48 -16.66
N LEU A 67 1.61 -15.05 -16.39
CA LEU A 67 2.75 -15.15 -17.32
C LEU A 67 3.94 -15.83 -16.63
N ALA A 68 3.69 -16.94 -15.95
CA ALA A 68 4.69 -17.60 -15.08
C ALA A 68 5.99 -17.97 -15.81
N GLU A 69 5.93 -18.38 -17.09
CA GLU A 69 7.13 -18.72 -17.86
C GLU A 69 7.97 -17.48 -18.19
N ASP A 70 7.33 -16.35 -18.50
CA ASP A 70 8.04 -15.07 -18.69
C ASP A 70 8.58 -14.53 -17.36
N PHE A 71 7.85 -14.74 -16.25
CA PHE A 71 8.29 -14.37 -14.92
C PHE A 71 9.56 -15.11 -14.46
N LYS A 72 9.74 -16.37 -14.85
CA LYS A 72 10.96 -17.15 -14.57
C LYS A 72 12.21 -16.57 -15.27
N MET A 73 12.02 -15.71 -16.28
CA MET A 73 13.13 -15.02 -16.95
C MET A 73 13.63 -13.79 -16.16
N LEU A 74 12.94 -13.41 -15.08
CA LEU A 74 13.45 -12.43 -14.14
C LEU A 74 14.51 -13.12 -13.26
N ASP A 75 15.77 -12.76 -13.47
CA ASP A 75 16.92 -13.30 -12.72
C ASP A 75 17.09 -12.56 -11.38
N ALA A 76 15.99 -12.48 -10.62
CA ALA A 76 15.96 -11.85 -9.31
C ALA A 76 14.82 -12.42 -8.46
N GLU A 77 15.06 -12.57 -7.16
CA GLU A 77 14.02 -12.90 -6.19
C GLU A 77 13.14 -11.68 -5.92
N VAL A 78 11.82 -11.86 -5.96
CA VAL A 78 10.88 -10.77 -5.63
C VAL A 78 10.50 -10.86 -4.16
N TRP A 79 10.88 -9.86 -3.40
CA TRP A 79 10.59 -9.80 -1.96
C TRP A 79 9.18 -9.27 -1.70
N LEU A 80 8.23 -10.16 -1.84
CA LEU A 80 6.81 -9.99 -1.53
C LEU A 80 6.26 -11.27 -0.91
N SER A 81 5.14 -11.14 -0.22
CA SER A 81 4.33 -12.30 0.20
C SER A 81 3.92 -13.14 -1.01
N ASP A 82 3.52 -14.38 -0.78
CA ASP A 82 3.04 -15.28 -1.84
C ASP A 82 1.87 -14.67 -2.63
N ALA A 83 1.69 -15.15 -3.86
CA ALA A 83 0.69 -14.64 -4.78
C ALA A 83 -0.74 -14.69 -4.20
N SER A 84 -1.08 -15.75 -3.46
CA SER A 84 -2.37 -15.88 -2.79
C SER A 84 -2.59 -14.82 -1.71
N ALA A 85 -1.56 -14.56 -0.89
CA ALA A 85 -1.62 -13.55 0.16
C ALA A 85 -1.76 -12.14 -0.43
N VAL A 86 -0.96 -11.82 -1.46
CA VAL A 86 -1.06 -10.52 -2.15
C VAL A 86 -2.44 -10.34 -2.80
N SER A 87 -2.95 -11.36 -3.51
CA SER A 87 -4.28 -11.30 -4.13
C SER A 87 -5.40 -11.07 -3.12
N LEU A 88 -5.29 -11.68 -1.95
CA LEU A 88 -6.27 -11.49 -0.86
C LEU A 88 -6.19 -10.08 -0.29
N CYS A 89 -4.99 -9.58 0.01
CA CYS A 89 -4.78 -8.21 0.52
C CYS A 89 -5.27 -7.14 -0.46
N ARG A 90 -5.11 -7.37 -1.77
CA ARG A 90 -5.52 -6.40 -2.80
C ARG A 90 -7.03 -6.35 -3.06
N ASN A 91 -7.82 -7.24 -2.49
CA ASN A 91 -9.27 -7.29 -2.67
C ASN A 91 -9.99 -7.10 -1.34
N LYS A 92 -10.52 -5.88 -1.12
CA LYS A 92 -11.17 -5.48 0.14
C LYS A 92 -12.38 -6.35 0.50
N GLU A 93 -13.17 -6.75 -0.50
CA GLU A 93 -14.35 -7.59 -0.32
C GLU A 93 -13.96 -9.01 0.13
N LYS A 94 -13.04 -9.64 -0.61
CA LYS A 94 -12.55 -10.98 -0.26
C LYS A 94 -11.85 -10.99 1.09
N MET A 95 -11.09 -9.96 1.39
CA MET A 95 -10.40 -9.82 2.66
C MET A 95 -11.38 -9.66 3.83
N GLU A 96 -12.44 -8.85 3.66
CA GLU A 96 -13.50 -8.68 4.66
C GLU A 96 -14.18 -10.03 4.97
N VAL A 97 -14.62 -10.74 3.93
CA VAL A 97 -15.26 -12.07 4.06
C VAL A 97 -14.31 -13.05 4.76
N PHE A 98 -13.06 -13.12 4.33
CA PHE A 98 -12.03 -13.98 4.91
C PHE A 98 -11.85 -13.75 6.42
N LEU A 99 -11.76 -12.48 6.83
CA LEU A 99 -11.57 -12.09 8.24
C LEU A 99 -12.81 -12.39 9.09
N ARG A 100 -13.98 -12.09 8.57
CA ARG A 100 -15.27 -12.31 9.23
C ARG A 100 -15.55 -13.79 9.46
N GLU A 101 -15.40 -14.63 8.44
CA GLU A 101 -15.62 -16.07 8.54
C GLU A 101 -14.68 -16.74 9.55
N ARG A 102 -13.45 -16.25 9.66
CA ARG A 102 -12.46 -16.74 10.63
C ARG A 102 -12.50 -16.06 11.98
N LYS A 103 -13.36 -15.05 12.13
CA LYS A 103 -13.54 -14.27 13.37
C LYS A 103 -12.22 -13.67 13.89
N LEU A 104 -11.37 -13.19 12.98
CA LEU A 104 -10.04 -12.69 13.31
C LEU A 104 -10.08 -11.27 13.88
N CYS A 105 -11.02 -10.44 13.43
CA CYS A 105 -11.24 -9.08 13.91
C CYS A 105 -12.65 -8.62 13.57
N ARG A 106 -13.04 -7.43 14.04
CA ARG A 106 -14.26 -6.76 13.58
C ARG A 106 -14.04 -6.24 12.16
N THR A 107 -15.01 -6.51 11.29
CA THR A 107 -15.03 -6.02 9.90
C THR A 107 -16.20 -5.07 9.70
N ILE A 108 -16.19 -4.32 8.62
CA ILE A 108 -17.32 -3.50 8.19
C ILE A 108 -17.95 -4.20 6.99
N PRO A 109 -19.03 -4.96 7.19
CA PRO A 109 -19.68 -5.64 6.08
C PRO A 109 -20.14 -4.65 5.03
N GLY A 110 -19.94 -5.02 3.77
CA GLY A 110 -20.35 -4.21 2.64
C GLY A 110 -21.11 -5.02 1.62
N VAL A 111 -21.88 -4.33 0.80
CA VAL A 111 -22.57 -4.87 -0.37
C VAL A 111 -22.12 -4.13 -1.61
N ARG A 112 -22.23 -4.78 -2.76
CA ARG A 112 -21.94 -4.10 -4.02
C ARG A 112 -23.02 -3.06 -4.32
N LEU A 113 -22.62 -1.94 -4.91
CA LEU A 113 -23.55 -0.88 -5.27
C LEU A 113 -24.67 -1.38 -6.16
N ALA A 114 -24.38 -2.32 -7.07
CA ALA A 114 -25.39 -2.98 -7.92
C ALA A 114 -26.45 -3.77 -7.14
N GLU A 115 -26.19 -4.19 -5.91
CA GLU A 115 -27.08 -4.98 -5.08
C GLU A 115 -27.85 -4.11 -4.07
N LEU A 116 -27.49 -2.86 -3.94
CA LEU A 116 -27.99 -1.97 -2.89
C LEU A 116 -29.39 -1.42 -3.17
N GLU A 117 -29.85 -1.40 -4.42
CA GLU A 117 -31.16 -0.84 -4.81
C GLU A 117 -32.34 -1.51 -4.07
N THR A 118 -32.14 -2.73 -3.58
CA THR A 118 -33.17 -3.51 -2.89
C THR A 118 -33.09 -3.47 -1.37
N MET A 119 -32.08 -2.79 -0.80
CA MET A 119 -31.81 -2.81 0.64
C MET A 119 -32.24 -1.51 1.34
N SER A 120 -32.77 -1.65 2.54
CA SER A 120 -32.94 -0.53 3.47
C SER A 120 -31.59 -0.18 4.11
N CYS A 121 -31.13 1.07 3.95
CA CYS A 121 -29.83 1.53 4.44
C CYS A 121 -30.00 2.61 5.49
N SER A 122 -29.11 2.60 6.49
CA SER A 122 -28.93 3.71 7.44
C SER A 122 -27.75 4.54 6.99
N TYR A 123 -27.94 5.85 6.91
CA TYR A 123 -26.89 6.81 6.53
C TYR A 123 -26.16 7.35 7.77
N PRO A 124 -24.92 7.83 7.64
CA PRO A 124 -24.14 7.92 6.42
C PRO A 124 -23.51 6.59 5.97
N LEU A 125 -23.24 6.46 4.65
CA LEU A 125 -22.57 5.33 4.04
C LEU A 125 -21.24 5.76 3.40
N VAL A 126 -20.34 4.80 3.19
CA VAL A 126 -19.12 4.97 2.41
C VAL A 126 -19.18 4.07 1.19
N ALA A 127 -19.07 4.66 0.00
CA ALA A 127 -18.92 3.93 -1.26
C ALA A 127 -17.45 4.04 -1.73
N LYS A 128 -16.81 2.91 -2.05
CA LYS A 128 -15.41 2.86 -2.50
C LYS A 128 -15.19 1.70 -3.48
N PRO A 129 -14.27 1.84 -4.47
CA PRO A 129 -13.86 0.69 -5.28
C PRO A 129 -13.24 -0.40 -4.40
N PHE A 130 -13.58 -1.67 -4.65
CA PHE A 130 -13.09 -2.79 -3.81
C PHE A 130 -11.58 -3.03 -3.99
N ASP A 131 -11.00 -2.64 -5.13
CA ASP A 131 -9.58 -2.70 -5.48
C ASP A 131 -8.89 -1.33 -5.52
N GLY A 132 -9.60 -0.27 -5.07
CA GLY A 132 -9.11 1.11 -5.04
C GLY A 132 -7.93 1.31 -4.09
N ARG A 133 -7.15 2.38 -4.33
CA ARG A 133 -5.97 2.80 -3.56
C ARG A 133 -6.01 4.30 -3.29
N SER A 134 -5.30 4.75 -2.25
CA SER A 134 -5.15 6.18 -1.91
C SER A 134 -6.47 6.95 -1.84
N SER A 135 -7.53 6.33 -1.33
CA SER A 135 -8.90 6.89 -1.26
C SER A 135 -9.49 7.32 -2.61
N GLN A 136 -8.89 6.91 -3.74
CA GLN A 136 -9.42 7.23 -5.07
C GLN A 136 -10.82 6.63 -5.24
N GLY A 137 -11.76 7.45 -5.68
CA GLY A 137 -13.16 7.05 -5.89
C GLY A 137 -13.98 6.86 -4.60
N LEU A 138 -13.40 7.10 -3.41
CA LEU A 138 -14.16 7.08 -2.16
C LEU A 138 -15.18 8.22 -2.15
N ARG A 139 -16.41 7.90 -1.78
CA ARG A 139 -17.52 8.85 -1.63
C ARG A 139 -18.22 8.61 -0.30
N ILE A 140 -18.58 9.69 0.38
CA ILE A 140 -19.46 9.64 1.56
C ILE A 140 -20.86 9.97 1.05
N LEU A 141 -21.83 9.14 1.40
CA LEU A 141 -23.22 9.29 1.07
C LEU A 141 -23.97 9.63 2.35
N GLU A 142 -24.36 10.88 2.49
CA GLU A 142 -25.02 11.39 3.70
C GLU A 142 -26.54 11.13 3.67
N SER A 143 -27.08 10.89 2.47
CA SER A 143 -28.51 10.75 2.25
C SER A 143 -28.84 9.74 1.17
N ARG A 144 -30.15 9.46 1.02
CA ARG A 144 -30.68 8.65 -0.07
C ARG A 144 -30.46 9.32 -1.43
N GLU A 145 -30.57 10.62 -1.50
CA GLU A 145 -30.36 11.42 -2.71
C GLU A 145 -28.93 11.26 -3.23
N ASP A 146 -27.94 11.23 -2.32
CA ASP A 146 -26.53 10.97 -2.69
C ASP A 146 -26.33 9.57 -3.28
N LEU A 147 -27.01 8.57 -2.71
CA LEU A 147 -26.98 7.21 -3.24
C LEU A 147 -27.64 7.13 -4.61
N GLU A 148 -28.81 7.73 -4.80
CA GLU A 148 -29.50 7.77 -6.08
C GLU A 148 -28.66 8.47 -7.15
N PHE A 149 -28.01 9.58 -6.80
CA PHE A 149 -27.08 10.27 -7.69
C PHE A 149 -25.90 9.36 -8.09
N LEU A 150 -25.32 8.64 -7.14
CA LEU A 150 -24.23 7.69 -7.43
C LEU A 150 -24.70 6.56 -8.35
N LEU A 151 -25.87 5.99 -8.09
CA LEU A 151 -26.48 4.94 -8.92
C LEU A 151 -26.74 5.40 -10.36
N HIS A 152 -27.17 6.65 -10.54
CA HIS A 152 -27.43 7.22 -11.87
C HIS A 152 -26.15 7.60 -12.63
N THR A 153 -25.08 7.96 -11.93
CA THR A 153 -23.82 8.41 -12.55
C THR A 153 -22.83 7.29 -12.84
N CYS A 154 -22.95 6.15 -12.17
CA CYS A 154 -22.11 4.99 -12.40
C CYS A 154 -22.62 4.11 -13.55
N SER A 155 -21.69 3.62 -14.40
CA SER A 155 -21.99 2.52 -15.33
C SER A 155 -22.28 1.23 -14.58
N GLU A 156 -22.93 0.25 -15.24
CA GLU A 156 -23.19 -1.06 -14.62
C GLU A 156 -21.91 -1.77 -14.17
N GLU A 157 -20.83 -1.63 -14.94
CA GLU A 157 -19.52 -2.16 -14.57
C GLU A 157 -18.97 -1.49 -13.31
N GLN A 158 -19.09 -0.15 -13.21
CA GLN A 158 -18.68 0.59 -12.02
C GLN A 158 -19.51 0.21 -10.80
N LYS A 159 -20.82 0.01 -10.93
CA LYS A 159 -21.69 -0.46 -9.84
C LYS A 159 -21.23 -1.80 -9.28
N GLN A 160 -20.75 -2.70 -10.14
CA GLN A 160 -20.16 -3.98 -9.72
C GLN A 160 -18.82 -3.83 -9.01
N GLN A 161 -18.10 -2.74 -9.26
CA GLN A 161 -16.79 -2.49 -8.66
C GLN A 161 -16.86 -1.71 -7.34
N TYR A 162 -17.96 -1.03 -7.04
CA TYR A 162 -18.13 -0.27 -5.82
C TYR A 162 -18.68 -1.14 -4.68
N LEU A 163 -17.99 -1.07 -3.55
CA LEU A 163 -18.43 -1.61 -2.26
C LEU A 163 -19.03 -0.48 -1.44
N VAL A 164 -20.23 -0.68 -0.92
CA VAL A 164 -20.93 0.28 -0.04
C VAL A 164 -21.02 -0.30 1.36
N GLN A 165 -20.62 0.48 2.35
CA GLN A 165 -20.51 0.07 3.75
C GLN A 165 -21.08 1.16 4.66
N PRO A 166 -21.55 0.84 5.89
CA PRO A 166 -21.81 1.84 6.91
C PRO A 166 -20.56 2.69 7.17
N LYS A 167 -20.73 4.00 7.33
CA LYS A 167 -19.64 4.88 7.77
C LYS A 167 -19.42 4.65 9.26
N ILE A 168 -18.20 4.32 9.63
CA ILE A 168 -17.77 4.26 11.03
C ILE A 168 -16.99 5.53 11.34
N ASP A 169 -17.44 6.27 12.36
CA ASP A 169 -16.69 7.43 12.86
C ASP A 169 -15.58 6.98 13.79
N GLY A 170 -14.43 7.65 13.75
CA GLY A 170 -13.29 7.31 14.57
C GLY A 170 -11.96 7.76 13.96
N HIS A 171 -10.88 7.40 14.64
CA HIS A 171 -9.53 7.66 14.17
C HIS A 171 -9.03 6.53 13.26
N VAL A 172 -8.36 6.90 12.18
CA VAL A 172 -7.65 5.91 11.36
C VAL A 172 -6.39 5.47 12.11
N ILE A 173 -6.27 4.18 12.29
CA ILE A 173 -5.08 3.51 12.82
C ILE A 173 -4.39 2.78 11.67
N THR A 174 -3.11 3.06 11.44
CA THR A 174 -2.25 2.27 10.57
C THR A 174 -1.35 1.40 11.43
N VAL A 175 -1.28 0.11 11.14
CA VAL A 175 -0.38 -0.81 11.82
C VAL A 175 0.64 -1.32 10.81
N ASP A 176 1.92 -0.99 10.99
CA ASP A 176 2.99 -1.64 10.26
C ASP A 176 3.19 -3.04 10.87
N VAL A 177 3.08 -4.07 10.04
CA VAL A 177 3.17 -5.47 10.43
C VAL A 177 4.26 -6.14 9.63
N VAL A 178 5.19 -6.79 10.29
CA VAL A 178 6.23 -7.58 9.64
C VAL A 178 6.19 -9.02 10.18
N ARG A 179 6.16 -10.00 9.28
CA ARG A 179 6.14 -11.43 9.65
C ARG A 179 7.26 -12.18 8.96
N ASN A 180 8.06 -12.86 9.76
CA ASN A 180 9.02 -13.84 9.29
C ASN A 180 8.43 -15.25 9.46
N PRO A 181 8.05 -15.94 8.37
CA PRO A 181 7.47 -17.28 8.46
C PRO A 181 8.47 -18.35 8.91
N GLU A 182 9.77 -18.15 8.68
CA GLU A 182 10.82 -19.13 9.02
C GLU A 182 11.10 -19.16 10.51
N THR A 183 11.17 -18.00 11.16
CA THR A 183 11.36 -17.89 12.61
C THR A 183 10.06 -17.88 13.40
N GLY A 184 8.92 -17.68 12.73
CA GLY A 184 7.62 -17.53 13.35
C GLY A 184 7.38 -16.17 14.02
N GLN A 185 8.37 -15.27 14.00
CA GLN A 185 8.28 -13.95 14.64
C GLN A 185 7.36 -12.99 13.86
N ILE A 186 6.62 -12.17 14.61
CA ILE A 186 5.76 -11.13 14.05
C ILE A 186 5.85 -9.90 14.94
N SER A 187 6.24 -8.78 14.35
CA SER A 187 6.20 -7.46 15.00
C SER A 187 5.09 -6.61 14.43
N CYS A 188 4.36 -5.92 15.31
CA CYS A 188 3.25 -5.03 14.94
C CYS A 188 3.43 -3.71 15.67
N LEU A 189 3.41 -2.60 14.94
CA LEU A 189 3.55 -1.27 15.52
C LEU A 189 2.41 -0.36 15.05
N PRO A 190 1.38 -0.17 15.88
CA PRO A 190 0.25 0.69 15.57
C PRO A 190 0.59 2.17 15.75
N ARG A 191 -0.01 3.00 14.89
CA ARG A 191 -0.03 4.46 15.03
C ARG A 191 -1.41 5.02 14.71
N ARG A 192 -1.84 5.99 15.49
CA ARG A 192 -3.03 6.80 15.23
C ARG A 192 -2.65 7.95 14.32
N GLU A 193 -3.35 8.09 13.20
CA GLU A 193 -3.15 9.17 12.23
C GLU A 193 -3.84 10.44 12.76
N LEU A 194 -3.04 11.44 13.20
CA LEU A 194 -3.54 12.68 13.78
C LEU A 194 -3.78 13.75 12.71
N LEU A 195 -2.84 13.89 11.78
CA LEU A 195 -2.96 14.78 10.62
C LEU A 195 -2.62 14.00 9.36
N ARG A 196 -3.43 14.17 8.32
CA ARG A 196 -3.28 13.50 7.02
C ARG A 196 -3.36 14.52 5.88
N THR A 197 -2.68 14.23 4.80
CA THR A 197 -2.85 14.93 3.52
C THR A 197 -4.17 14.52 2.86
N LEU A 198 -4.62 15.26 1.85
CA LEU A 198 -5.87 14.97 1.12
C LEU A 198 -5.88 13.56 0.49
N ASN A 199 -4.72 13.04 0.09
CA ASN A 199 -4.58 11.68 -0.45
C ASN A 199 -4.35 10.61 0.63
N GLY A 200 -4.56 10.95 1.89
CA GLY A 200 -4.57 10.03 3.02
C GLY A 200 -3.21 9.72 3.66
N ALA A 201 -2.10 10.32 3.20
CA ALA A 201 -0.79 10.10 3.83
C ALA A 201 -0.68 10.82 5.18
N GLY A 202 -0.25 10.12 6.22
CA GLY A 202 -0.01 10.70 7.55
C GLY A 202 1.13 11.73 7.54
N THR A 203 0.91 12.85 8.22
CA THR A 203 1.93 13.90 8.44
C THR A 203 2.24 14.09 9.93
N SER A 204 1.31 13.72 10.82
CA SER A 204 1.53 13.66 12.26
C SER A 204 0.80 12.44 12.81
N VAL A 205 1.46 11.70 13.69
CA VAL A 205 0.96 10.44 14.24
C VAL A 205 1.25 10.33 15.73
N CYS A 206 0.47 9.49 16.41
CA CYS A 206 0.80 8.97 17.73
C CYS A 206 1.08 7.47 17.58
N VAL A 207 2.34 7.07 17.72
CA VAL A 207 2.72 5.65 17.81
C VAL A 207 2.40 5.17 19.23
N PHE A 208 1.77 4.01 19.35
CA PHE A 208 1.35 3.47 20.65
C PHE A 208 1.43 1.94 20.67
N ARG A 209 1.19 1.35 21.83
CA ARG A 209 1.10 -0.10 22.00
C ARG A 209 -0.30 -0.49 22.43
N ASN A 210 -0.86 -1.51 21.80
CA ASN A 210 -2.15 -2.08 22.18
C ASN A 210 -2.15 -3.60 21.95
N GLY A 211 -2.12 -4.36 23.05
CA GLY A 211 -1.97 -5.82 22.99
C GLY A 211 -3.09 -6.52 22.22
N LEU A 212 -4.35 -6.03 22.29
CA LEU A 212 -5.48 -6.61 21.58
C LEU A 212 -5.34 -6.39 20.06
N LEU A 213 -5.10 -5.15 19.63
CA LEU A 213 -4.94 -4.80 18.22
C LEU A 213 -3.73 -5.51 17.61
N GLU A 214 -2.59 -5.52 18.33
CA GLU A 214 -1.39 -6.21 17.89
C GLU A 214 -1.63 -7.73 17.75
N GLN A 215 -2.39 -8.33 18.68
CA GLN A 215 -2.70 -9.76 18.57
C GLN A 215 -3.61 -10.05 17.37
N GLN A 216 -4.63 -9.22 17.13
CA GLN A 216 -5.46 -9.31 15.90
C GLN A 216 -4.59 -9.23 14.64
N CYS A 217 -3.66 -8.27 14.56
CA CYS A 217 -2.75 -8.13 13.42
C CYS A 217 -1.84 -9.37 13.25
N ARG A 218 -1.33 -9.95 14.34
CA ARG A 218 -0.54 -11.18 14.30
C ARG A 218 -1.36 -12.35 13.75
N ASP A 219 -2.60 -12.50 14.20
CA ASP A 219 -3.48 -13.59 13.77
C ASP A 219 -3.88 -13.43 12.30
N ILE A 220 -4.17 -12.20 11.88
CA ILE A 220 -4.42 -11.87 10.46
C ILE A 220 -3.18 -12.21 9.62
N ALA A 221 -1.99 -11.75 10.01
CA ALA A 221 -0.76 -11.98 9.26
C ALA A 221 -0.43 -13.48 9.11
N LYS A 222 -0.69 -14.28 10.15
CA LYS A 222 -0.56 -15.75 10.09
C LYS A 222 -1.58 -16.36 9.14
N ALA A 223 -2.87 -16.01 9.29
CA ALA A 223 -3.95 -16.61 8.53
C ALA A 223 -3.86 -16.28 7.03
N VAL A 224 -3.44 -15.05 6.69
CA VAL A 224 -3.24 -14.60 5.30
C VAL A 224 -1.96 -15.20 4.69
N GLY A 225 -0.98 -15.56 5.50
CA GLY A 225 0.31 -16.06 5.02
C GLY A 225 1.29 -14.94 4.64
N ILE A 226 1.27 -13.83 5.36
CA ILE A 226 2.19 -12.71 5.10
C ILE A 226 3.65 -13.15 5.28
N ARG A 227 4.53 -12.68 4.37
CA ARG A 227 5.98 -12.68 4.49
C ARG A 227 6.49 -11.27 4.25
N GLY A 228 7.35 -10.76 5.12
CA GLY A 228 7.84 -9.38 5.06
C GLY A 228 6.85 -8.38 5.66
N CYS A 229 7.02 -7.13 5.28
CA CYS A 229 6.25 -6.00 5.80
C CYS A 229 4.99 -5.72 4.99
N VAL A 230 3.89 -5.50 5.69
CA VAL A 230 2.62 -5.00 5.14
C VAL A 230 2.09 -3.91 6.06
N ASN A 231 1.14 -3.10 5.59
CA ASN A 231 0.37 -2.26 6.50
C ASN A 231 -1.09 -2.68 6.55
N MET A 232 -1.66 -2.68 7.74
CA MET A 232 -3.07 -2.90 7.99
C MET A 232 -3.70 -1.61 8.50
N GLU A 233 -4.86 -1.26 7.98
CA GLU A 233 -5.60 -0.08 8.43
C GLU A 233 -6.88 -0.46 9.15
N PHE A 234 -7.16 0.29 10.22
CA PHE A 234 -8.35 0.13 11.05
C PHE A 234 -9.00 1.49 11.33
N ILE A 235 -10.28 1.49 11.72
CA ILE A 235 -10.91 2.62 12.40
C ILE A 235 -10.99 2.27 13.87
N GLU A 236 -10.46 3.14 14.73
CA GLU A 236 -10.65 3.12 16.17
C GLU A 236 -11.94 3.89 16.48
N ALA A 237 -13.05 3.18 16.61
CA ALA A 237 -14.36 3.76 16.89
C ALA A 237 -14.55 4.14 18.35
N ASP A 238 -13.95 3.37 19.27
CA ASP A 238 -13.98 3.63 20.70
C ASP A 238 -12.65 3.15 21.34
N GLN A 239 -11.83 4.11 21.76
CA GLN A 239 -10.53 3.82 22.36
C GLN A 239 -10.66 3.12 23.72
N GLU A 240 -11.61 3.51 24.55
CA GLU A 240 -11.79 2.94 25.89
C GLU A 240 -12.25 1.47 25.81
N LYS A 241 -13.06 1.14 24.82
CA LYS A 241 -13.54 -0.23 24.58
C LYS A 241 -12.61 -1.05 23.69
N ASN A 242 -11.50 -0.48 23.19
CA ASN A 242 -10.63 -1.13 22.20
C ASN A 242 -11.42 -1.61 20.97
N GLU A 243 -12.27 -0.75 20.44
CA GLU A 243 -13.15 -1.09 19.32
C GLU A 243 -12.52 -0.68 17.99
N TYR A 244 -11.92 -1.67 17.32
CA TYR A 244 -11.22 -1.50 16.05
C TYR A 244 -11.95 -2.23 14.92
N TYR A 245 -12.24 -1.51 13.83
CA TYR A 245 -12.82 -2.07 12.61
C TYR A 245 -11.78 -2.12 11.50
N PHE A 246 -11.55 -3.28 10.94
CA PHE A 246 -10.60 -3.47 9.84
C PHE A 246 -11.07 -2.76 8.57
N LEU A 247 -10.15 -2.02 7.91
CA LEU A 247 -10.40 -1.31 6.65
C LEU A 247 -9.76 -1.99 5.45
N GLU A 248 -8.45 -2.24 5.52
CA GLU A 248 -7.67 -2.82 4.42
C GLU A 248 -6.31 -3.33 4.89
N CYS A 249 -5.70 -4.19 4.06
CA CYS A 249 -4.31 -4.58 4.18
C CYS A 249 -3.60 -4.27 2.86
N ASN A 250 -2.56 -3.47 2.92
CA ASN A 250 -1.72 -3.16 1.78
C ASN A 250 -0.44 -4.01 1.84
N PRO A 251 -0.17 -4.91 0.85
CA PRO A 251 0.95 -5.85 0.89
C PRO A 251 2.29 -5.17 0.55
N ARG A 252 2.58 -4.06 1.19
CA ARG A 252 3.76 -3.20 1.04
C ARG A 252 3.98 -2.35 2.28
N PHE A 253 5.11 -1.64 2.29
CA PHE A 253 5.33 -0.59 3.27
C PHE A 253 4.25 0.49 3.22
N ALA A 254 3.85 0.99 4.38
CA ALA A 254 3.03 2.19 4.46
C ALA A 254 3.83 3.41 3.98
N GLY A 255 3.15 4.40 3.40
CA GLY A 255 3.77 5.70 3.14
C GLY A 255 4.29 6.41 4.41
N GLY A 256 3.85 5.94 5.57
CA GLY A 256 4.27 6.38 6.91
C GLY A 256 5.28 5.47 7.60
N VAL A 257 5.89 4.49 6.92
CA VAL A 257 6.82 3.52 7.56
C VAL A 257 7.98 4.17 8.32
N ALA A 258 8.44 5.34 7.89
CA ALA A 258 9.47 6.10 8.58
C ALA A 258 9.07 6.54 10.00
N PHE A 259 7.78 6.60 10.34
CA PHE A 259 7.33 6.86 11.71
C PHE A 259 7.68 5.68 12.63
N SER A 260 7.62 4.45 12.14
CA SER A 260 8.04 3.27 12.89
C SER A 260 9.55 3.31 13.16
N GLY A 261 10.37 3.70 12.18
CA GLY A 261 11.81 3.92 12.35
C GLY A 261 12.10 5.02 13.37
N ALA A 262 11.41 6.16 13.28
CA ALA A 262 11.54 7.26 14.24
C ALA A 262 11.11 6.88 15.67
N ALA A 263 10.18 5.93 15.81
CA ALA A 263 9.77 5.37 17.09
C ALA A 263 10.76 4.32 17.64
N GLY A 264 11.77 3.91 16.86
CA GLY A 264 12.83 2.98 17.28
C GLY A 264 12.68 1.55 16.74
N TYR A 265 11.89 1.32 15.69
CA TYR A 265 11.81 0.01 15.05
C TYR A 265 11.93 0.11 13.52
N ASP A 266 13.01 -0.41 12.97
CA ASP A 266 13.28 -0.38 11.53
C ASP A 266 12.51 -1.50 10.80
N MET A 267 11.39 -1.11 10.17
CA MET A 267 10.56 -2.02 9.38
C MET A 267 11.23 -2.44 8.07
N ALA A 268 12.17 -1.66 7.52
CA ALA A 268 12.87 -2.01 6.29
C ALA A 268 13.89 -3.11 6.57
N ASP A 269 14.71 -2.97 7.62
CA ASP A 269 15.61 -4.02 8.07
C ASP A 269 14.85 -5.30 8.44
N ALA A 270 13.76 -5.18 9.20
CA ALA A 270 12.91 -6.31 9.56
C ALA A 270 12.33 -7.03 8.34
N HIS A 271 11.95 -6.28 7.28
CA HIS A 271 11.50 -6.87 6.01
C HIS A 271 12.62 -7.68 5.34
N ILE A 272 13.83 -7.15 5.25
CA ILE A 272 15.01 -7.82 4.70
C ILE A 272 15.24 -9.14 5.44
N ARG A 273 15.26 -9.13 6.76
CA ARG A 273 15.44 -10.33 7.61
C ARG A 273 14.39 -11.41 7.34
N CYS A 274 13.18 -11.05 6.94
CA CYS A 274 12.16 -12.04 6.57
C CYS A 274 12.53 -12.85 5.32
N PHE A 275 13.39 -12.34 4.46
CA PHE A 275 13.79 -13.00 3.22
C PHE A 275 15.20 -13.59 3.30
N THR A 276 16.03 -13.14 4.23
CA THR A 276 17.36 -13.69 4.51
C THR A 276 17.36 -14.79 5.59
N GLY A 277 16.20 -15.07 6.20
CA GLY A 277 16.05 -16.10 7.25
C GLY A 277 16.57 -15.66 8.62
N GLU A 278 16.90 -14.39 8.79
CA GLU A 278 17.38 -13.85 10.06
C GLU A 278 16.22 -13.57 11.03
N LYS A 279 16.53 -13.60 12.33
CA LYS A 279 15.55 -13.25 13.37
C LYS A 279 15.23 -11.76 13.33
N LEU A 280 13.97 -11.43 13.58
CA LEU A 280 13.54 -10.05 13.79
C LEU A 280 14.08 -9.54 15.14
N ASP A 281 14.43 -8.26 15.17
CA ASP A 281 14.76 -7.61 16.44
C ASP A 281 13.53 -7.52 17.34
N GLU A 282 13.77 -7.39 18.65
CA GLU A 282 12.70 -7.18 19.61
C GLU A 282 12.13 -5.76 19.48
N LEU A 283 10.80 -5.69 19.49
CA LEU A 283 10.10 -4.42 19.47
C LEU A 283 10.14 -3.77 20.85
N SER A 284 11.07 -2.83 21.05
CA SER A 284 11.35 -2.16 22.32
C SER A 284 10.52 -0.86 22.53
N VAL A 285 9.69 -0.49 21.57
CA VAL A 285 8.85 0.73 21.66
C VAL A 285 7.89 0.63 22.84
N THR A 286 7.92 1.62 23.73
CA THR A 286 7.07 1.69 24.92
C THR A 286 6.35 3.03 25.01
N GLY A 287 5.12 3.02 25.54
CA GLY A 287 4.32 4.23 25.70
C GLY A 287 3.83 4.84 24.39
N GLU A 288 3.31 6.06 24.49
CA GLU A 288 2.87 6.86 23.34
C GLU A 288 4.00 7.78 22.91
N GLN A 289 4.20 7.87 21.57
CA GLN A 289 5.18 8.77 20.96
C GLN A 289 4.50 9.59 19.86
N TYR A 290 4.52 10.91 20.02
CA TYR A 290 4.00 11.84 19.02
C TYR A 290 5.11 12.22 18.06
N ILE A 291 4.92 11.89 16.77
CA ILE A 291 5.91 12.06 15.72
C ILE A 291 5.27 12.83 14.57
N ALA A 292 5.93 13.86 14.08
CA ALA A 292 5.47 14.68 12.97
C ALA A 292 6.55 14.83 11.91
N ARG A 293 6.15 14.96 10.65
CA ARG A 293 7.02 15.25 9.51
C ARG A 293 7.25 16.74 9.37
N ARG A 294 8.44 17.08 8.90
CA ARG A 294 8.72 18.38 8.29
C ARG A 294 9.28 18.15 6.89
N TYR A 295 9.07 19.10 6.02
CA TYR A 295 9.72 19.12 4.71
C TYR A 295 11.10 19.80 4.82
N ALA A 296 12.02 19.37 3.97
CA ALA A 296 13.32 19.99 3.80
C ALA A 296 13.63 20.04 2.30
N GLU A 297 14.20 21.14 1.86
CA GLU A 297 14.57 21.39 0.47
C GLU A 297 16.00 20.94 0.23
N TYR A 298 16.23 20.30 -0.92
CA TYR A 298 17.55 19.85 -1.36
C TYR A 298 17.85 20.39 -2.74
N SER A 299 19.09 20.90 -2.93
CA SER A 299 19.58 21.23 -4.26
C SER A 299 20.05 19.96 -4.96
N MET A 300 19.48 19.67 -6.13
CA MET A 300 19.76 18.47 -6.93
C MET A 300 20.70 18.78 -8.10
N ASN A 301 21.78 19.55 -7.86
CA ASN A 301 22.76 19.92 -8.89
C ASN A 301 23.61 18.71 -9.32
N SER A 302 24.08 18.73 -10.57
CA SER A 302 24.80 17.63 -11.22
C SER A 302 26.10 17.18 -10.55
N GLN A 303 26.66 17.96 -9.62
CA GLN A 303 27.88 17.60 -8.89
C GLN A 303 27.68 16.65 -7.71
N ASP A 304 26.43 16.46 -7.28
CA ASP A 304 26.07 15.61 -6.13
C ASP A 304 25.54 14.22 -6.57
N LYS A 305 25.71 13.84 -7.83
CA LYS A 305 25.12 12.62 -8.38
C LYS A 305 25.98 11.39 -8.06
N ALA A 306 25.39 10.39 -7.43
CA ALA A 306 25.73 9.00 -7.69
C ALA A 306 25.67 8.75 -9.21
N ALA A 307 26.58 7.98 -9.76
CA ALA A 307 26.76 7.81 -11.21
C ALA A 307 25.41 7.49 -11.91
N VAL A 308 24.90 8.46 -12.68
CA VAL A 308 23.74 8.24 -13.54
C VAL A 308 24.22 7.41 -14.73
N ALA A 309 24.00 6.09 -14.66
CA ALA A 309 24.34 5.20 -15.74
C ALA A 309 23.25 5.26 -16.82
N GLY A 310 23.64 5.81 -17.97
CA GLY A 310 23.07 5.54 -19.28
C GLY A 310 21.64 6.04 -19.51
N GLN A 311 21.49 7.32 -19.86
CA GLN A 311 20.37 7.73 -20.73
C GLN A 311 20.59 7.13 -22.11
N THR A 312 19.82 6.12 -22.47
CA THR A 312 19.55 5.88 -23.89
C THR A 312 18.47 6.87 -24.29
N ASP A 313 18.88 7.94 -24.93
CA ASP A 313 17.99 8.84 -25.66
C ASP A 313 17.31 8.08 -26.77
N SER A 314 16.13 7.56 -26.52
CA SER A 314 15.16 7.29 -27.58
C SER A 314 14.24 8.50 -27.64
N PRO A 315 14.22 9.23 -28.76
CA PRO A 315 13.33 10.35 -28.93
C PRO A 315 11.89 9.84 -28.98
N CYS A 316 11.20 9.91 -27.87
CA CYS A 316 9.75 9.75 -27.88
C CYS A 316 9.18 11.04 -28.47
N ASN A 317 8.82 11.00 -29.76
CA ASN A 317 8.05 12.03 -30.43
C ASN A 317 6.75 12.28 -29.68
N ALA A 318 6.77 13.25 -28.78
CA ALA A 318 5.58 13.81 -28.21
C ALA A 318 5.06 14.90 -29.14
N THR A 319 4.33 14.49 -30.18
CA THR A 319 3.44 15.39 -30.91
C THR A 319 2.01 15.11 -30.49
N SER A 320 1.42 16.14 -29.89
CA SER A 320 0.00 16.47 -29.80
C SER A 320 -0.93 15.44 -29.14
N GLN A 321 -1.28 15.70 -27.90
CA GLN A 321 -2.66 15.95 -27.49
C GLN A 321 -2.74 16.36 -26.02
N ALA A 322 -2.32 17.60 -25.75
CA ALA A 322 -2.76 18.29 -24.54
C ALA A 322 -4.05 19.02 -24.91
N LYS A 323 -5.18 18.40 -24.64
CA LYS A 323 -6.47 19.09 -24.53
C LYS A 323 -7.20 18.54 -23.31
N GLY A 324 -7.28 19.41 -22.30
CA GLY A 324 -8.43 19.55 -21.41
C GLY A 324 -8.52 18.50 -20.31
N GLU A 325 -7.93 18.81 -19.17
CA GLU A 325 -8.59 18.65 -17.88
C GLU A 325 -7.74 19.38 -16.83
N ASN A 326 -7.83 20.71 -16.89
CA ASN A 326 -7.70 21.54 -15.71
C ASN A 326 -9.09 21.53 -15.08
N ASP A 327 -9.24 20.92 -13.92
CA ASP A 327 -10.10 21.47 -12.89
C ASP A 327 -9.85 20.79 -11.53
N ARG A 328 -9.35 21.67 -10.67
CA ARG A 328 -9.55 21.78 -9.20
C ARG A 328 -8.77 20.86 -8.29
N CYS A 329 -7.96 21.58 -7.61
CA CYS A 329 -7.37 21.46 -6.25
C CYS A 329 -7.98 20.44 -5.32
#